data_d1f9bed5de945583f3bec6aa904a964f
#
_entry.id   d1f9bed5de945583f3bec6aa904a964f
#
_cell.length_a   1.000
_cell.length_b   1.000
_cell.length_c   1.000
_cell.angle_alpha   90.00
_cell.angle_beta   90.00
_cell.angle_gamma   90.00
#
_symmetry.space_group_name_H-M   'P 1'
#
loop_
_entity.id
_entity.type
_entity.pdbx_description
1 polymer ?
#
loop_
_entity_poly.entity_id
_entity_poly.type
_entity_poly.pdbx_seq_one_letter_code
_entity_poly.pdbx_strand_id
1 'polypeptide(L)'
;MSLHSTTYRFFAAVAAIILSASCIRNDIPYPVIELAVTAIEADGTAGACRIDPIKHTVVIPLDERTDIRNVKITRIAFTEGAHYPAEFEGAASGKEPLVLDLRAPKYFTLGLYQDYDWTIEAEQNIERYFTVKGQIGATEFDLGNRTATAWIRDDYDLRNVTVESLKLGPKEISEMSPSQEELSDFSSVRFVDVVFHGRSEQWNLYVLPRELTVEILDVMEGVNVAWITVAGVSDADTGLRYRRSGQQEEWSEAPAEWIHSNGGNISVTLRHLQPETTYEIMAYADDNISDVQTFTTSEKVVVPNCNFEQWHMRSSTWYPYPEGGVPFWGSGNDGSSIAGVNVSLPCEDDLRPGTNGKVSAHLVSANANVVGIKKFAAGNIYTGYYAQTIGANGLVDFGRPFTVRPAAFRVWVKYRCGTVNSAPATNRSGKELGEPDEGIVYVALGDWDPSIFGGSETSPVRIDTRDISTFFSPQKDGIIGYGENLFTSSCDDWTLFEVPIEYRSARKPTHIIIVCTSSRLGDYFVGSDESEMWVDDFELLYDLD
;
A
#
# COMPACT_ATOMS: atom_id res chain seq x y z
N MET A 1 -62.83 -57.33 29.29
CA MET A 1 -62.46 -56.76 27.97
C MET A 1 -62.04 -55.31 28.09
N SER A 2 -60.96 -54.96 28.77
CA SER A 2 -60.53 -53.54 28.82
C SER A 2 -58.98 -53.31 28.93
N LEU A 3 -58.19 -54.36 29.00
CA LEU A 3 -56.69 -54.19 29.09
C LEU A 3 -55.99 -54.08 27.73
N HIS A 4 -56.56 -54.60 26.65
CA HIS A 4 -55.94 -54.61 25.33
C HIS A 4 -56.04 -53.26 24.59
N SER A 5 -57.02 -52.43 24.91
CA SER A 5 -57.22 -51.12 24.26
C SER A 5 -56.27 -50.06 24.74
N THR A 6 -55.84 -50.13 25.99
CA THR A 6 -54.91 -49.13 26.59
C THR A 6 -53.43 -49.33 26.15
N THR A 7 -53.06 -50.60 26.00
CA THR A 7 -51.68 -50.92 25.49
C THR A 7 -51.50 -50.55 24.02
N TYR A 8 -52.52 -50.75 23.18
CA TYR A 8 -52.44 -50.33 21.76
C TYR A 8 -52.40 -48.81 21.59
N ARG A 9 -53.11 -48.06 22.43
CA ARG A 9 -53.05 -46.60 22.41
C ARG A 9 -51.67 -46.05 22.91
N PHE A 10 -51.08 -46.73 23.88
CA PHE A 10 -49.75 -46.38 24.38
C PHE A 10 -48.65 -46.65 23.34
N PHE A 11 -48.71 -47.81 22.66
CA PHE A 11 -47.79 -48.14 21.57
C PHE A 11 -47.98 -47.25 20.33
N ALA A 12 -49.17 -46.85 19.99
CA ALA A 12 -49.46 -45.92 18.90
C ALA A 12 -48.97 -44.49 19.23
N ALA A 13 -49.10 -44.05 20.50
CA ALA A 13 -48.58 -42.75 20.94
C ALA A 13 -47.05 -42.73 20.99
N VAL A 14 -46.39 -43.80 21.44
CA VAL A 14 -44.94 -43.93 21.42
C VAL A 14 -44.40 -44.02 20.00
N ALA A 15 -45.07 -44.74 19.09
CA ALA A 15 -44.69 -44.76 17.67
C ALA A 15 -44.89 -43.40 16.99
N ALA A 16 -45.92 -42.63 17.33
CA ALA A 16 -46.13 -41.28 16.82
C ALA A 16 -45.08 -40.28 17.35
N ILE A 17 -44.61 -40.43 18.60
CA ILE A 17 -43.54 -39.62 19.17
C ILE A 17 -42.19 -39.97 18.53
N ILE A 18 -41.93 -41.25 18.23
CA ILE A 18 -40.69 -41.67 17.54
C ILE A 18 -40.70 -41.19 16.08
N LEU A 19 -41.83 -41.16 15.40
CA LEU A 19 -41.98 -40.66 14.05
C LEU A 19 -41.92 -39.10 13.97
N SER A 20 -42.29 -38.39 15.02
CA SER A 20 -42.11 -36.93 15.09
C SER A 20 -40.72 -36.48 15.53
N ALA A 21 -39.88 -37.40 16.06
CA ALA A 21 -38.49 -37.11 16.45
C ALA A 21 -37.48 -37.38 15.31
N SER A 22 -37.92 -37.90 14.16
CA SER A 22 -37.05 -37.96 12.97
C SER A 22 -37.13 -36.67 12.14
N CYS A 23 -36.94 -35.53 12.77
CA CYS A 23 -36.32 -34.42 12.05
C CYS A 23 -34.93 -34.90 11.65
N ILE A 24 -34.74 -35.23 10.38
CA ILE A 24 -33.43 -35.36 9.78
C ILE A 24 -32.78 -34.00 10.02
N ARG A 25 -31.99 -33.91 11.08
CA ARG A 25 -31.00 -32.85 11.16
C ARG A 25 -29.99 -33.17 10.07
N ASN A 26 -30.07 -32.42 9.00
CA ASN A 26 -29.07 -32.44 7.95
C ASN A 26 -27.83 -31.72 8.50
N ASP A 27 -27.13 -32.36 9.44
CA ASP A 27 -25.87 -31.87 10.04
C ASP A 27 -24.67 -32.12 9.11
N ILE A 28 -24.92 -32.34 7.81
CA ILE A 28 -23.84 -32.29 6.81
C ILE A 28 -23.57 -30.80 6.63
N PRO A 29 -22.40 -30.31 7.08
CA PRO A 29 -22.02 -28.95 6.75
C PRO A 29 -21.87 -28.90 5.22
N TYR A 30 -22.85 -28.32 4.55
CA TYR A 30 -22.68 -27.95 3.15
C TYR A 30 -21.49 -26.97 3.13
N PRO A 31 -20.43 -27.24 2.34
CA PRO A 31 -19.41 -26.25 2.16
C PRO A 31 -20.09 -24.98 1.63
N VAL A 32 -20.01 -23.90 2.37
CA VAL A 32 -20.40 -22.58 1.88
C VAL A 32 -19.36 -22.24 0.81
N ILE A 33 -19.75 -22.36 -0.45
CA ILE A 33 -18.88 -21.96 -1.55
C ILE A 33 -19.22 -20.51 -1.84
N GLU A 34 -18.37 -19.61 -1.36
CA GLU A 34 -18.46 -18.20 -1.74
C GLU A 34 -18.05 -18.05 -3.19
N LEU A 35 -18.94 -17.49 -4.01
CA LEU A 35 -18.68 -17.26 -5.41
C LEU A 35 -17.98 -15.92 -5.59
N ALA A 36 -16.81 -15.94 -6.20
CA ALA A 36 -15.97 -14.77 -6.38
C ALA A 36 -15.47 -14.62 -7.81
N VAL A 37 -15.18 -13.38 -8.19
CA VAL A 37 -14.21 -13.08 -9.25
C VAL A 37 -12.84 -13.48 -8.72
N THR A 38 -12.15 -14.38 -9.40
CA THR A 38 -10.87 -14.93 -8.94
C THR A 38 -9.66 -14.36 -9.67
N ALA A 39 -9.87 -13.82 -10.87
CA ALA A 39 -8.87 -13.07 -11.61
C ALA A 39 -9.55 -12.13 -12.61
N ILE A 40 -8.92 -11.01 -12.92
CA ILE A 40 -9.35 -10.09 -13.96
C ILE A 40 -8.15 -9.36 -14.55
N GLU A 41 -8.16 -9.21 -15.86
CA GLU A 41 -7.17 -8.46 -16.63
C GLU A 41 -7.89 -7.52 -17.58
N ALA A 42 -7.40 -6.31 -17.73
CA ALA A 42 -7.97 -5.30 -18.61
C ALA A 42 -6.86 -4.52 -19.33
N ASP A 43 -7.15 -4.05 -20.52
CA ASP A 43 -6.25 -3.19 -21.27
C ASP A 43 -6.24 -1.76 -20.71
N GLY A 44 -5.09 -1.10 -20.84
CA GLY A 44 -4.96 0.31 -20.48
C GLY A 44 -5.05 0.59 -18.98
N THR A 45 -4.59 -0.33 -18.15
CA THR A 45 -4.55 -0.17 -16.69
C THR A 45 -3.29 0.57 -16.23
N ALA A 46 -3.42 1.37 -15.19
CA ALA A 46 -2.31 2.04 -14.51
C ALA A 46 -1.63 1.15 -13.44
N GLY A 47 -2.18 -0.03 -13.19
CA GLY A 47 -1.69 -1.01 -12.20
C GLY A 47 -2.54 -2.27 -12.22
N ALA A 48 -2.30 -3.18 -11.28
CA ALA A 48 -3.08 -4.42 -11.18
C ALA A 48 -4.53 -4.13 -10.76
N CYS A 49 -5.49 -4.86 -11.36
CA CYS A 49 -6.87 -4.83 -10.93
C CYS A 49 -6.98 -5.34 -9.49
N ARG A 50 -7.85 -4.73 -8.70
CA ARG A 50 -8.09 -5.10 -7.29
C ARG A 50 -9.42 -5.84 -7.18
N ILE A 51 -9.41 -6.98 -6.50
CA ILE A 51 -10.61 -7.78 -6.23
C ILE A 51 -10.82 -7.78 -4.73
N ASP A 52 -11.96 -7.29 -4.28
CA ASP A 52 -12.39 -7.34 -2.88
C ASP A 52 -13.52 -8.39 -2.75
N PRO A 53 -13.20 -9.60 -2.27
CA PRO A 53 -14.18 -10.67 -2.15
C PRO A 53 -15.18 -10.45 -1.01
N ILE A 54 -14.89 -9.56 -0.06
CA ILE A 54 -15.80 -9.24 1.05
C ILE A 54 -16.86 -8.24 0.59
N LYS A 55 -16.43 -7.20 -0.13
CA LYS A 55 -17.35 -6.20 -0.69
C LYS A 55 -17.95 -6.63 -2.02
N HIS A 56 -17.52 -7.78 -2.56
CA HIS A 56 -17.87 -8.27 -3.90
C HIS A 56 -17.63 -7.20 -4.98
N THR A 57 -16.47 -6.56 -4.93
CA THR A 57 -16.13 -5.45 -5.83
C THR A 57 -14.83 -5.72 -6.55
N VAL A 58 -14.81 -5.41 -7.83
CA VAL A 58 -13.61 -5.35 -8.66
C VAL A 58 -13.35 -3.90 -9.02
N VAL A 59 -12.14 -3.41 -8.76
CA VAL A 59 -11.69 -2.06 -9.14
C VAL A 59 -10.61 -2.17 -10.19
N ILE A 60 -10.84 -1.54 -11.34
CA ILE A 60 -9.88 -1.48 -12.45
C ILE A 60 -9.21 -0.09 -12.44
N PRO A 61 -7.93 0.02 -12.04
CA PRO A 61 -7.20 1.27 -12.09
C PRO A 61 -6.81 1.56 -13.55
N LEU A 62 -7.42 2.58 -14.15
CA LEU A 62 -7.18 2.95 -15.55
C LEU A 62 -6.06 4.00 -15.67
N ASP A 63 -5.20 3.81 -16.68
CA ASP A 63 -4.31 4.87 -17.16
C ASP A 63 -5.17 6.06 -17.67
N GLU A 64 -4.69 7.29 -17.49
CA GLU A 64 -5.45 8.48 -17.86
C GLU A 64 -5.80 8.55 -19.35
N ARG A 65 -5.04 7.85 -20.21
CA ARG A 65 -5.25 7.79 -21.67
C ARG A 65 -6.32 6.77 -22.08
N THR A 66 -6.78 5.95 -21.17
CA THR A 66 -7.77 4.90 -21.50
C THR A 66 -9.17 5.50 -21.57
N ASP A 67 -9.95 5.13 -22.60
CA ASP A 67 -11.34 5.54 -22.69
C ASP A 67 -12.21 4.72 -21.72
N ILE A 68 -12.60 5.33 -20.60
CA ILE A 68 -13.43 4.71 -19.57
C ILE A 68 -14.79 4.20 -20.09
N ARG A 69 -15.24 4.66 -21.26
CA ARG A 69 -16.48 4.19 -21.93
C ARG A 69 -16.27 2.90 -22.71
N ASN A 70 -15.02 2.51 -22.95
CA ASN A 70 -14.65 1.37 -23.76
C ASN A 70 -13.54 0.54 -23.10
N VAL A 71 -13.71 0.25 -21.81
CA VAL A 71 -12.74 -0.55 -21.06
C VAL A 71 -12.81 -2.00 -21.54
N LYS A 72 -11.69 -2.52 -22.01
CA LYS A 72 -11.59 -3.90 -22.53
C LYS A 72 -11.07 -4.81 -21.43
N ILE A 73 -11.93 -5.66 -20.91
CA ILE A 73 -11.57 -6.76 -20.04
C ILE A 73 -11.14 -7.93 -20.91
N THR A 74 -9.86 -8.22 -20.93
CA THR A 74 -9.27 -9.26 -21.79
C THR A 74 -9.40 -10.65 -21.18
N ARG A 75 -9.48 -10.72 -19.85
CA ARG A 75 -9.67 -11.96 -19.11
C ARG A 75 -10.44 -11.71 -17.82
N ILE A 76 -11.33 -12.62 -17.49
CA ILE A 76 -11.98 -12.69 -16.19
C ILE A 76 -12.13 -14.15 -15.80
N ALA A 77 -11.93 -14.47 -14.51
CA ALA A 77 -12.12 -15.81 -14.01
C ALA A 77 -13.01 -15.77 -12.76
N PHE A 78 -13.82 -16.80 -12.61
CA PHE A 78 -14.77 -16.95 -11.51
C PHE A 78 -14.49 -18.23 -10.74
N THR A 79 -15.05 -18.34 -9.53
CA THR A 79 -15.05 -19.61 -8.78
C THR A 79 -15.57 -20.74 -9.67
N GLU A 80 -14.91 -21.90 -9.62
CA GLU A 80 -15.26 -23.07 -10.43
C GLU A 80 -16.72 -23.48 -10.23
N GLY A 81 -17.44 -23.70 -11.33
CA GLY A 81 -18.86 -24.04 -11.35
C GLY A 81 -19.82 -22.86 -11.20
N ALA A 82 -19.34 -21.64 -10.99
CA ALA A 82 -20.20 -20.47 -10.94
C ALA A 82 -20.90 -20.20 -12.27
N HIS A 83 -22.20 -19.92 -12.20
CA HIS A 83 -22.97 -19.37 -13.31
C HIS A 83 -22.81 -17.85 -13.33
N TYR A 84 -22.50 -17.27 -14.48
CA TYR A 84 -22.32 -15.85 -14.69
C TYR A 84 -23.06 -15.39 -15.94
N PRO A 85 -23.33 -14.09 -16.12
CA PRO A 85 -24.03 -13.57 -17.31
C PRO A 85 -23.28 -13.90 -18.60
N ALA A 86 -24.03 -14.25 -19.66
CA ALA A 86 -23.48 -14.68 -20.95
C ALA A 86 -22.53 -13.66 -21.60
N GLU A 87 -22.68 -12.38 -21.29
CA GLU A 87 -21.79 -11.32 -21.78
C GLU A 87 -20.32 -11.51 -21.34
N PHE A 88 -20.06 -12.24 -20.25
CA PHE A 88 -18.71 -12.52 -19.77
C PHE A 88 -18.04 -13.74 -20.44
N GLU A 89 -18.78 -14.55 -21.20
CA GLU A 89 -18.26 -15.80 -21.78
C GLU A 89 -16.99 -15.61 -22.63
N GLY A 90 -16.95 -14.53 -23.42
CA GLY A 90 -15.80 -14.19 -24.25
C GLY A 90 -14.52 -13.99 -23.42
N ALA A 91 -14.59 -13.11 -22.45
CA ALA A 91 -13.47 -12.79 -21.56
C ALA A 91 -13.13 -13.95 -20.60
N ALA A 92 -14.15 -14.71 -20.15
CA ALA A 92 -13.93 -15.88 -19.28
C ALA A 92 -13.23 -17.03 -20.03
N SER A 93 -13.52 -17.20 -21.31
CA SER A 93 -12.83 -18.19 -22.16
C SER A 93 -11.54 -17.68 -22.81
N GLY A 94 -11.21 -16.39 -22.65
CA GLY A 94 -10.07 -15.74 -23.29
C GLY A 94 -10.16 -15.62 -24.82
N LYS A 95 -11.36 -15.75 -25.39
CA LYS A 95 -11.57 -15.70 -26.85
C LYS A 95 -11.84 -14.30 -27.38
N GLU A 96 -12.64 -13.55 -26.63
CA GLU A 96 -13.05 -12.20 -27.02
C GLU A 96 -13.10 -11.31 -25.77
N PRO A 97 -12.55 -10.08 -25.82
CA PRO A 97 -12.62 -9.18 -24.70
C PRO A 97 -14.05 -8.69 -24.46
N LEU A 98 -14.41 -8.51 -23.19
CA LEU A 98 -15.64 -7.81 -22.80
C LEU A 98 -15.36 -6.31 -22.79
N VAL A 99 -16.17 -5.53 -23.51
CA VAL A 99 -16.06 -4.07 -23.52
C VAL A 99 -17.15 -3.47 -22.64
N LEU A 100 -16.75 -2.67 -21.65
CA LEU A 100 -17.66 -2.05 -20.70
C LEU A 100 -17.52 -0.52 -20.69
N ASP A 101 -18.65 0.17 -20.53
CA ASP A 101 -18.69 1.58 -20.13
C ASP A 101 -18.70 1.65 -18.60
N LEU A 102 -17.54 2.02 -18.03
CA LEU A 102 -17.34 2.08 -16.59
C LEU A 102 -17.38 3.50 -16.01
N ARG A 103 -18.05 4.45 -16.71
CA ARG A 103 -18.41 5.74 -16.11
C ARG A 103 -19.36 5.58 -14.91
N ALA A 104 -20.05 4.45 -14.84
CA ALA A 104 -20.83 4.00 -13.70
C ALA A 104 -20.47 2.53 -13.41
N PRO A 105 -20.61 2.08 -12.16
CA PRO A 105 -20.35 0.69 -11.80
C PRO A 105 -21.20 -0.29 -12.60
N LYS A 106 -20.59 -1.40 -13.03
CA LYS A 106 -21.27 -2.52 -13.68
C LYS A 106 -21.64 -3.57 -12.64
N TYR A 107 -22.91 -3.83 -12.48
CA TYR A 107 -23.44 -4.85 -11.57
C TYR A 107 -23.70 -6.15 -12.31
N PHE A 108 -23.41 -7.28 -11.67
CA PHE A 108 -23.71 -8.62 -12.16
C PHE A 108 -23.80 -9.61 -11.00
N THR A 109 -24.41 -10.77 -11.25
CA THR A 109 -24.65 -11.79 -10.23
C THR A 109 -23.91 -13.07 -10.60
N LEU A 110 -23.21 -13.67 -9.64
CA LEU A 110 -22.68 -15.03 -9.71
C LEU A 110 -23.63 -15.95 -8.97
N GLY A 111 -24.05 -17.05 -9.60
CA GLY A 111 -24.98 -18.02 -9.03
C GLY A 111 -24.44 -19.44 -9.07
N LEU A 112 -24.75 -20.26 -8.06
CA LEU A 112 -24.56 -21.72 -8.04
C LEU A 112 -25.66 -22.35 -7.16
N TYR A 113 -25.48 -22.28 -5.83
CA TYR A 113 -26.47 -22.70 -4.85
C TYR A 113 -27.17 -21.51 -4.20
N GLN A 114 -26.51 -20.36 -4.24
CA GLN A 114 -27.03 -19.05 -3.84
C GLN A 114 -26.40 -17.99 -4.75
N ASP A 115 -27.00 -16.82 -4.75
CA ASP A 115 -26.59 -15.71 -5.60
C ASP A 115 -25.68 -14.74 -4.83
N TYR A 116 -24.66 -14.23 -5.51
CA TYR A 116 -23.71 -13.23 -5.02
C TYR A 116 -23.67 -12.09 -6.00
N ASP A 117 -24.09 -10.92 -5.57
CA ASP A 117 -24.04 -9.71 -6.39
C ASP A 117 -22.63 -9.10 -6.35
N TRP A 118 -22.09 -8.86 -7.52
CA TRP A 118 -20.75 -8.30 -7.73
C TRP A 118 -20.82 -6.99 -8.49
N THR A 119 -19.80 -6.16 -8.29
CA THR A 119 -19.65 -4.86 -8.96
C THR A 119 -18.29 -4.78 -9.61
N ILE A 120 -18.22 -4.29 -10.85
CA ILE A 120 -16.97 -3.86 -11.50
C ILE A 120 -17.03 -2.35 -11.63
N GLU A 121 -16.02 -1.67 -11.13
CA GLU A 121 -15.87 -0.22 -11.24
C GLU A 121 -14.46 0.14 -11.71
N ALA A 122 -14.32 1.32 -12.27
CA ALA A 122 -13.02 1.85 -12.70
C ALA A 122 -12.64 3.06 -11.85
N GLU A 123 -11.37 3.12 -11.50
CA GLU A 123 -10.73 4.31 -10.96
C GLU A 123 -9.83 4.90 -12.04
N GLN A 124 -10.06 6.16 -12.41
CA GLN A 124 -9.22 6.87 -13.35
C GLN A 124 -8.87 8.23 -12.79
N ASN A 125 -7.59 8.45 -12.53
CA ASN A 125 -7.08 9.74 -12.11
C ASN A 125 -6.43 10.45 -13.30
N ILE A 126 -7.07 11.51 -13.79
CA ILE A 126 -6.49 12.39 -14.80
C ILE A 126 -5.83 13.54 -14.04
N GLU A 127 -4.50 13.56 -14.05
CA GLU A 127 -3.75 14.67 -13.48
C GLU A 127 -4.06 15.96 -14.27
N ARG A 128 -4.42 17.04 -13.54
CA ARG A 128 -4.71 18.34 -14.14
C ARG A 128 -3.91 19.41 -13.46
N TYR A 129 -3.45 20.36 -14.23
CA TYR A 129 -2.79 21.56 -13.73
C TYR A 129 -3.12 22.77 -14.61
N PHE A 130 -3.15 23.90 -13.96
CA PHE A 130 -3.28 25.23 -14.56
C PHE A 130 -2.50 26.18 -13.66
N THR A 131 -1.38 26.70 -14.15
CA THR A 131 -0.54 27.61 -13.37
C THR A 131 -0.26 28.87 -14.16
N VAL A 132 -0.19 29.98 -13.42
CA VAL A 132 0.06 31.30 -13.98
C VAL A 132 1.20 31.98 -13.22
N LYS A 133 1.93 32.83 -13.90
CA LYS A 133 2.99 33.63 -13.26
C LYS A 133 2.39 34.55 -12.18
N GLY A 134 3.04 34.61 -11.02
CA GLY A 134 2.54 35.36 -9.86
C GLY A 134 1.37 34.70 -9.13
N GLN A 135 1.17 33.39 -9.35
CA GLN A 135 0.12 32.63 -8.68
C GLN A 135 0.39 32.50 -7.18
N ILE A 136 -0.70 32.60 -6.40
CA ILE A 136 -0.74 32.41 -4.96
C ILE A 136 -1.44 31.08 -4.67
N GLY A 137 -0.73 30.13 -4.06
CA GLY A 137 -1.28 28.82 -3.73
C GLY A 137 -1.56 27.94 -4.94
N ALA A 138 -2.16 26.77 -4.70
CA ALA A 138 -2.53 25.83 -5.75
C ALA A 138 -3.81 26.25 -6.48
N THR A 139 -3.92 25.87 -7.74
CA THR A 139 -5.17 26.03 -8.49
C THR A 139 -6.26 25.14 -7.93
N GLU A 140 -7.43 25.69 -7.72
CA GLU A 140 -8.62 24.97 -7.29
C GLU A 140 -9.34 24.38 -8.50
N PHE A 141 -9.55 23.06 -8.50
CA PHE A 141 -10.28 22.33 -9.54
C PHE A 141 -11.63 21.85 -9.03
N ASP A 142 -12.72 22.26 -9.70
CA ASP A 142 -14.04 21.64 -9.56
C ASP A 142 -14.31 20.78 -10.81
N LEU A 143 -14.15 19.47 -10.65
CA LEU A 143 -14.33 18.49 -11.72
C LEU A 143 -15.79 18.37 -12.17
N GLY A 144 -16.75 18.61 -11.26
CA GLY A 144 -18.17 18.54 -11.54
C GLY A 144 -18.63 19.68 -12.46
N ASN A 145 -18.18 20.88 -12.17
CA ASN A 145 -18.48 22.07 -12.96
C ASN A 145 -17.45 22.37 -14.05
N ARG A 146 -16.37 21.59 -14.10
CA ARG A 146 -15.23 21.81 -15.00
C ARG A 146 -14.70 23.23 -14.91
N THR A 147 -14.36 23.64 -13.70
CA THR A 147 -13.73 24.93 -13.45
C THR A 147 -12.34 24.75 -12.87
N ALA A 148 -11.44 25.66 -13.25
CA ALA A 148 -10.12 25.78 -12.66
C ALA A 148 -9.92 27.25 -12.28
N THR A 149 -9.65 27.52 -11.00
CA THR A 149 -9.44 28.86 -10.46
C THR A 149 -8.02 28.98 -9.96
N ALA A 150 -7.25 29.86 -10.58
CA ALA A 150 -5.93 30.26 -10.11
C ALA A 150 -6.07 31.67 -9.43
N TRP A 151 -5.38 31.81 -8.31
CA TRP A 151 -5.32 33.10 -7.60
C TRP A 151 -3.98 33.75 -7.94
N ILE A 152 -4.02 35.04 -8.25
CA ILE A 152 -2.84 35.83 -8.61
C ILE A 152 -2.73 37.04 -7.70
N ARG A 153 -1.54 37.59 -7.52
CA ARG A 153 -1.32 38.80 -6.76
C ARG A 153 -2.19 39.94 -7.33
N ASP A 154 -2.73 40.78 -6.48
CA ASP A 154 -3.63 41.87 -6.82
C ASP A 154 -2.97 43.02 -7.60
N ASP A 155 -1.62 43.08 -7.61
CA ASP A 155 -0.83 44.03 -8.40
C ASP A 155 -0.60 43.58 -9.86
N TYR A 156 -1.07 42.38 -10.27
CA TYR A 156 -0.92 41.90 -11.64
C TYR A 156 -2.07 42.39 -12.54
N ASP A 157 -1.72 42.71 -13.80
CA ASP A 157 -2.71 43.02 -14.83
C ASP A 157 -3.36 41.77 -15.41
N LEU A 158 -4.62 41.49 -15.04
CA LEU A 158 -5.40 40.36 -15.53
C LEU A 158 -5.56 40.31 -17.06
N ARG A 159 -5.26 41.42 -17.77
CA ARG A 159 -5.28 41.44 -19.24
C ARG A 159 -4.02 40.89 -19.89
N ASN A 160 -2.98 40.70 -19.08
CA ASN A 160 -1.68 40.24 -19.57
C ASN A 160 -1.07 39.18 -18.63
N VAL A 161 -1.82 38.09 -18.38
CA VAL A 161 -1.41 36.99 -17.55
C VAL A 161 -0.57 36.01 -18.38
N THR A 162 0.53 35.55 -17.84
CA THR A 162 1.34 34.47 -18.45
C THR A 162 0.91 33.13 -17.87
N VAL A 163 0.37 32.25 -18.70
CA VAL A 163 0.09 30.86 -18.32
C VAL A 163 1.39 30.05 -18.39
N GLU A 164 1.85 29.51 -17.26
CA GLU A 164 3.10 28.76 -17.18
C GLU A 164 2.90 27.30 -17.53
N SER A 165 1.78 26.72 -17.11
CA SER A 165 1.43 25.35 -17.48
C SER A 165 -0.09 25.16 -17.57
N LEU A 166 -0.52 24.31 -18.49
CA LEU A 166 -1.93 23.98 -18.68
C LEU A 166 -2.08 22.53 -19.14
N LYS A 167 -2.81 21.72 -18.35
CA LYS A 167 -3.26 20.39 -18.72
C LYS A 167 -4.63 20.14 -18.09
N LEU A 168 -5.65 19.98 -18.89
CA LEU A 168 -7.03 19.80 -18.42
C LEU A 168 -7.61 18.42 -18.75
N GLY A 169 -6.96 17.68 -19.64
CA GLY A 169 -7.36 16.33 -20.09
C GLY A 169 -6.21 15.33 -20.02
N PRO A 170 -6.47 14.09 -20.46
CA PRO A 170 -5.46 13.04 -20.50
C PRO A 170 -4.23 13.42 -21.31
N LYS A 171 -3.04 13.08 -20.80
CA LYS A 171 -1.77 13.37 -21.44
C LYS A 171 -1.68 12.73 -22.84
N GLU A 172 -1.04 13.43 -23.76
CA GLU A 172 -0.71 12.97 -25.14
C GLU A 172 -1.90 12.75 -26.08
N ILE A 173 -3.12 12.66 -25.57
CA ILE A 173 -4.31 12.39 -26.41
C ILE A 173 -5.33 13.53 -26.36
N SER A 174 -5.08 14.57 -25.56
CA SER A 174 -5.97 15.72 -25.47
C SER A 174 -5.50 16.87 -26.37
N GLU A 175 -6.44 17.45 -27.11
CA GLU A 175 -6.28 18.71 -27.81
C GLU A 175 -7.05 19.80 -27.06
N MET A 176 -6.42 20.94 -26.82
CA MET A 176 -7.02 22.08 -26.12
C MET A 176 -7.16 23.26 -27.09
N SER A 177 -8.31 23.92 -27.06
CA SER A 177 -8.57 25.13 -27.84
C SER A 177 -9.33 26.15 -26.98
N PRO A 178 -8.81 27.38 -26.79
CA PRO A 178 -7.49 27.86 -27.21
C PRO A 178 -6.33 27.08 -26.57
N SER A 179 -5.16 27.15 -27.19
CA SER A 179 -3.92 26.58 -26.63
C SER A 179 -3.42 27.43 -25.43
N GLN A 180 -2.44 26.89 -24.70
CA GLN A 180 -1.84 27.61 -23.56
C GLN A 180 -1.31 28.99 -23.98
N GLU A 181 -0.64 29.08 -25.10
CA GLU A 181 0.02 30.29 -25.60
C GLU A 181 -0.99 31.39 -26.06
N GLU A 182 -2.22 30.98 -26.36
CA GLU A 182 -3.29 31.90 -26.78
C GLU A 182 -4.05 32.48 -25.58
N LEU A 183 -3.79 32.01 -24.37
CA LEU A 183 -4.44 32.44 -23.15
C LEU A 183 -3.59 33.51 -22.45
N SER A 184 -4.05 34.74 -22.44
CA SER A 184 -3.36 35.85 -21.76
C SER A 184 -4.26 36.83 -21.04
N ASP A 185 -5.46 37.11 -21.55
CA ASP A 185 -6.41 38.03 -20.94
C ASP A 185 -7.45 37.29 -20.08
N PHE A 186 -7.32 37.37 -18.78
CA PHE A 186 -8.25 36.80 -17.79
C PHE A 186 -9.08 37.83 -17.06
N SER A 187 -9.25 39.02 -17.63
CA SER A 187 -10.20 40.01 -17.09
C SER A 187 -11.65 39.50 -17.08
N SER A 188 -11.92 38.40 -17.75
CA SER A 188 -13.13 37.58 -17.70
C SER A 188 -12.79 36.09 -17.80
N VAL A 189 -13.75 35.22 -17.48
CA VAL A 189 -13.61 33.78 -17.63
C VAL A 189 -13.11 33.38 -19.03
N ARG A 190 -12.18 32.42 -19.08
CA ARG A 190 -11.73 31.83 -20.33
C ARG A 190 -12.30 30.43 -20.48
N PHE A 191 -12.85 30.17 -21.66
CA PHE A 191 -13.39 28.87 -22.02
C PHE A 191 -12.32 28.10 -22.81
N VAL A 192 -12.04 26.88 -22.38
CA VAL A 192 -11.11 25.98 -23.09
C VAL A 192 -11.84 24.69 -23.40
N ASP A 193 -11.98 24.38 -24.68
CA ASP A 193 -12.49 23.11 -25.14
C ASP A 193 -11.35 22.08 -25.14
N VAL A 194 -11.58 20.96 -24.47
CA VAL A 194 -10.63 19.84 -24.37
C VAL A 194 -11.22 18.65 -25.12
N VAL A 195 -10.59 18.25 -26.20
CA VAL A 195 -11.06 17.16 -27.08
C VAL A 195 -10.19 15.92 -26.86
N PHE A 196 -10.81 14.82 -26.50
CA PHE A 196 -10.17 13.50 -26.39
C PHE A 196 -11.22 12.39 -26.56
N HIS A 197 -10.82 11.23 -27.07
CA HIS A 197 -11.71 10.11 -27.36
C HIS A 197 -12.98 10.50 -28.13
N GLY A 198 -12.88 11.46 -29.07
CA GLY A 198 -13.99 11.93 -29.90
C GLY A 198 -15.07 12.70 -29.15
N ARG A 199 -14.80 13.21 -27.96
CA ARG A 199 -15.68 14.09 -27.19
C ARG A 199 -14.99 15.40 -26.86
N SER A 200 -15.78 16.46 -26.66
CA SER A 200 -15.30 17.75 -26.18
C SER A 200 -15.85 18.02 -24.77
N GLU A 201 -14.99 18.50 -23.90
CA GLU A 201 -15.33 19.00 -22.58
C GLU A 201 -14.92 20.47 -22.50
N GLN A 202 -15.86 21.35 -22.14
CA GLN A 202 -15.55 22.76 -21.96
C GLN A 202 -15.17 23.03 -20.51
N TRP A 203 -14.00 23.63 -20.32
CA TRP A 203 -13.48 24.08 -19.05
C TRP A 203 -13.56 25.59 -18.92
N ASN A 204 -13.90 26.08 -17.72
CA ASN A 204 -13.93 27.47 -17.38
C ASN A 204 -12.70 27.80 -16.53
N LEU A 205 -11.82 28.63 -17.06
CA LEU A 205 -10.62 29.06 -16.36
C LEU A 205 -10.83 30.47 -15.79
N TYR A 206 -10.55 30.58 -14.51
CA TYR A 206 -10.58 31.85 -13.77
C TYR A 206 -9.18 32.17 -13.26
N VAL A 207 -8.76 33.42 -13.44
CA VAL A 207 -7.65 34.00 -12.70
C VAL A 207 -8.23 35.18 -11.90
N LEU A 208 -8.16 35.08 -10.59
CA LEU A 208 -8.75 36.02 -9.69
C LEU A 208 -7.67 36.73 -8.85
N PRO A 209 -7.77 38.06 -8.65
CA PRO A 209 -6.81 38.74 -7.81
C PRO A 209 -7.06 38.41 -6.34
N ARG A 210 -5.95 38.23 -5.60
CA ARG A 210 -5.96 37.99 -4.16
C ARG A 210 -4.81 38.78 -3.52
N GLU A 211 -5.05 39.34 -2.34
CA GLU A 211 -3.97 39.87 -1.53
C GLU A 211 -2.98 38.75 -1.18
N LEU A 212 -1.69 39.06 -1.27
CA LEU A 212 -0.64 38.08 -0.93
C LEU A 212 -0.66 37.78 0.56
N THR A 213 -1.19 36.61 0.91
CA THR A 213 -1.11 36.07 2.25
C THR A 213 -0.15 34.88 2.24
N VAL A 214 0.83 34.90 3.12
CA VAL A 214 1.75 33.77 3.31
C VAL A 214 1.20 32.90 4.42
N GLU A 215 1.03 31.62 4.17
CA GLU A 215 0.42 30.67 5.11
C GLU A 215 1.19 29.36 5.13
N ILE A 216 1.45 28.83 6.32
CA ILE A 216 1.92 27.45 6.51
C ILE A 216 0.69 26.56 6.50
N LEU A 217 0.58 25.71 5.47
CA LEU A 217 -0.59 24.89 5.22
C LEU A 217 -0.55 23.58 6.03
N ASP A 218 0.64 22.99 6.18
CA ASP A 218 0.81 21.72 6.87
C ASP A 218 2.22 21.57 7.42
N VAL A 219 2.36 20.84 8.54
CA VAL A 219 3.62 20.50 9.19
C VAL A 219 3.57 19.02 9.58
N MET A 220 4.40 18.22 8.96
CA MET A 220 4.65 16.83 9.35
C MET A 220 5.94 16.74 10.13
N GLU A 221 5.86 16.53 11.44
CA GLU A 221 7.03 16.35 12.28
C GLU A 221 7.62 14.94 12.16
N GLY A 222 8.94 14.85 12.03
CA GLY A 222 9.75 13.65 12.19
C GLY A 222 10.58 13.71 13.46
N VAL A 223 11.69 12.98 13.51
CA VAL A 223 12.66 12.99 14.62
C VAL A 223 13.73 14.05 14.40
N ASN A 224 14.42 14.01 13.28
CA ASN A 224 15.47 14.95 12.89
C ASN A 224 15.09 15.77 11.66
N VAL A 225 13.90 15.55 11.12
CA VAL A 225 13.36 16.25 9.95
C VAL A 225 11.95 16.75 10.22
N ALA A 226 11.52 17.76 9.46
CA ALA A 226 10.11 18.14 9.36
C ALA A 226 9.79 18.53 7.93
N TRP A 227 8.66 18.04 7.43
CA TRP A 227 8.14 18.39 6.10
C TRP A 227 7.04 19.44 6.25
N ILE A 228 7.23 20.58 5.63
CA ILE A 228 6.38 21.74 5.79
C ILE A 228 5.87 22.16 4.42
N THR A 229 4.57 22.35 4.30
CA THR A 229 3.95 22.90 3.09
C THR A 229 3.53 24.34 3.34
N VAL A 230 3.99 25.23 2.47
CA VAL A 230 3.69 26.67 2.54
C VAL A 230 2.96 27.08 1.27
N ALA A 231 1.94 27.93 1.40
CA ALA A 231 1.38 28.60 0.25
C ALA A 231 2.46 29.48 -0.39
N GLY A 232 2.85 29.13 -1.61
CA GLY A 232 3.93 29.82 -2.34
C GLY A 232 3.42 30.80 -3.36
N VAL A 233 4.33 31.58 -3.91
CA VAL A 233 4.08 32.48 -5.05
C VAL A 233 5.17 32.23 -6.07
N SER A 234 4.80 31.97 -7.32
CA SER A 234 5.72 31.47 -8.35
C SER A 234 6.86 32.42 -8.72
N ASP A 235 6.71 33.72 -8.43
CA ASP A 235 7.69 34.76 -8.75
C ASP A 235 8.15 35.61 -7.54
N ALA A 236 7.73 35.23 -6.33
CA ALA A 236 8.19 35.85 -5.09
C ALA A 236 9.41 35.10 -4.51
N ASP A 237 10.23 35.81 -3.76
CA ASP A 237 11.25 35.20 -2.91
C ASP A 237 10.57 34.54 -1.70
N THR A 238 10.20 33.27 -1.87
CA THR A 238 9.43 32.53 -0.87
C THR A 238 10.31 31.52 -0.16
N GLY A 239 10.23 31.50 1.18
CA GLY A 239 11.03 30.60 2.00
C GLY A 239 10.45 30.37 3.39
N LEU A 240 11.24 29.71 4.23
CA LEU A 240 10.90 29.40 5.61
C LEU A 240 12.05 29.78 6.54
N ARG A 241 11.70 30.41 7.64
CA ARG A 241 12.59 30.66 8.78
C ARG A 241 12.21 29.77 9.94
N TYR A 242 13.20 29.29 10.68
CA TYR A 242 12.99 28.43 11.84
C TYR A 242 13.99 28.74 12.95
N ARG A 243 13.59 28.41 14.20
CA ARG A 243 14.47 28.47 15.37
C ARG A 243 13.93 27.56 16.48
N ARG A 244 14.73 27.27 17.49
CA ARG A 244 14.23 26.57 18.68
C ARG A 244 13.35 27.49 19.50
N SER A 245 12.22 26.97 19.96
CA SER A 245 11.29 27.72 20.78
C SER A 245 11.87 28.00 22.18
N GLY A 246 11.57 29.18 22.71
CA GLY A 246 11.96 29.59 24.06
C GLY A 246 13.41 30.00 24.21
N GLN A 247 14.19 30.01 23.16
CA GLN A 247 15.57 30.55 23.13
C GLN A 247 15.57 31.89 22.39
N GLN A 248 16.44 32.82 22.83
CA GLN A 248 16.65 34.08 22.08
C GLN A 248 17.62 33.84 20.91
N GLU A 249 17.41 32.75 20.18
CA GLU A 249 18.18 32.46 18.97
C GLU A 249 17.67 33.31 17.80
N GLU A 250 18.59 33.74 16.95
CA GLU A 250 18.22 34.38 15.69
C GLU A 250 17.49 33.36 14.79
N TRP A 251 16.62 33.89 13.92
CA TRP A 251 15.97 33.05 12.91
C TRP A 251 17.00 32.56 11.90
N SER A 252 17.01 31.25 11.67
CA SER A 252 17.75 30.61 10.60
C SER A 252 16.85 30.46 9.37
N GLU A 253 17.38 30.70 8.18
CA GLU A 253 16.65 30.45 6.94
C GLU A 253 16.86 29.01 6.49
N ALA A 254 15.81 28.38 5.97
CA ALA A 254 15.92 27.07 5.32
C ALA A 254 16.74 27.23 4.04
N PRO A 255 17.80 26.41 3.84
CA PRO A 255 18.59 26.43 2.61
C PRO A 255 17.74 26.22 1.36
N ALA A 256 18.07 26.85 0.25
CA ALA A 256 17.31 26.78 -0.99
C ALA A 256 17.19 25.34 -1.54
N GLU A 257 18.17 24.49 -1.32
CA GLU A 257 18.15 23.08 -1.70
C GLU A 257 17.15 22.24 -0.90
N TRP A 258 16.62 22.76 0.20
CA TRP A 258 15.58 22.12 1.00
C TRP A 258 14.16 22.55 0.59
N ILE A 259 14.08 23.45 -0.39
CA ILE A 259 12.82 24.07 -0.83
C ILE A 259 12.51 23.59 -2.24
N HIS A 260 11.32 23.05 -2.44
CA HIS A 260 10.85 22.57 -3.73
C HIS A 260 9.49 23.20 -4.08
N SER A 261 9.41 23.77 -5.28
CA SER A 261 8.17 24.36 -5.81
C SER A 261 7.25 23.27 -6.37
N ASN A 262 5.98 23.32 -6.02
CA ASN A 262 4.97 22.37 -6.51
C ASN A 262 3.62 23.08 -6.69
N GLY A 263 3.30 23.43 -7.94
CA GLY A 263 1.98 23.94 -8.33
C GLY A 263 1.47 25.17 -7.58
N GLY A 264 2.36 26.14 -7.27
CA GLY A 264 2.02 27.36 -6.52
C GLY A 264 2.19 27.23 -5.00
N ASN A 265 2.54 26.05 -4.50
CA ASN A 265 2.99 25.82 -3.13
C ASN A 265 4.49 25.53 -3.10
N ILE A 266 5.11 25.72 -1.96
CA ILE A 266 6.46 25.21 -1.70
C ILE A 266 6.41 24.11 -0.63
N SER A 267 7.23 23.09 -0.81
CA SER A 267 7.52 22.08 0.20
C SER A 267 8.91 22.34 0.75
N VAL A 268 9.03 22.47 2.06
CA VAL A 268 10.30 22.65 2.75
C VAL A 268 10.57 21.43 3.60
N THR A 269 11.76 20.83 3.44
CA THR A 269 12.22 19.75 4.31
C THR A 269 13.32 20.26 5.23
N LEU A 270 12.94 20.64 6.45
CA LEU A 270 13.92 20.97 7.47
C LEU A 270 14.68 19.70 7.87
N ARG A 271 16.00 19.81 8.04
CA ARG A 271 16.89 18.69 8.37
C ARG A 271 17.74 19.01 9.59
N HIS A 272 18.42 18.01 10.12
CA HIS A 272 19.36 18.13 11.24
C HIS A 272 18.72 18.75 12.49
N LEU A 273 17.41 18.55 12.66
CA LEU A 273 16.69 18.97 13.86
C LEU A 273 17.06 18.07 15.05
N GLN A 274 16.91 18.59 16.25
CA GLN A 274 17.12 17.79 17.47
C GLN A 274 15.83 17.06 17.84
N PRO A 275 15.90 15.79 18.27
CA PRO A 275 14.74 15.06 18.78
C PRO A 275 14.11 15.76 20.00
N GLU A 276 12.82 15.53 20.22
CA GLU A 276 12.05 16.03 21.38
C GLU A 276 12.20 17.54 21.60
N THR A 277 12.37 18.30 20.52
CA THR A 277 12.65 19.72 20.57
C THR A 277 11.54 20.50 19.86
N THR A 278 11.02 21.53 20.54
CA THR A 278 10.02 22.44 19.96
C THR A 278 10.72 23.51 19.13
N TYR A 279 10.26 23.66 17.90
CA TYR A 279 10.68 24.68 16.96
C TYR A 279 9.57 25.67 16.67
N GLU A 280 9.94 26.91 16.44
CA GLU A 280 9.13 27.96 15.85
C GLU A 280 9.46 28.06 14.37
N ILE A 281 8.45 28.19 13.54
CA ILE A 281 8.59 28.36 12.09
C ILE A 281 7.77 29.56 11.62
N MET A 282 8.24 30.21 10.58
CA MET A 282 7.61 31.35 9.94
C MET A 282 7.94 31.35 8.45
N ALA A 283 6.93 31.33 7.62
CA ALA A 283 7.09 31.45 6.18
C ALA A 283 7.17 32.90 5.75
N TYR A 284 7.83 33.17 4.64
CA TYR A 284 7.88 34.50 4.02
C TYR A 284 7.71 34.41 2.50
N ALA A 285 7.18 35.46 1.91
CA ALA A 285 7.19 35.70 0.47
C ALA A 285 7.41 37.20 0.24
N ASP A 286 8.54 37.59 -0.33
CA ASP A 286 9.05 38.96 -0.36
C ASP A 286 9.00 39.59 1.06
N ASP A 287 8.32 40.70 1.24
CA ASP A 287 8.17 41.41 2.54
C ASP A 287 7.04 40.84 3.42
N ASN A 288 6.20 39.92 2.89
CA ASN A 288 5.10 39.31 3.63
C ASN A 288 5.56 38.12 4.45
N ILE A 289 5.03 37.99 5.65
CA ILE A 289 5.36 36.88 6.58
C ILE A 289 4.09 36.24 7.12
N SER A 290 4.16 34.92 7.39
CA SER A 290 3.07 34.19 8.04
C SER A 290 3.05 34.45 9.55
N ASP A 291 1.96 34.02 10.19
CA ASP A 291 1.98 33.79 11.62
C ASP A 291 3.05 32.77 11.99
N VAL A 292 3.59 32.92 13.21
CA VAL A 292 4.53 31.95 13.76
C VAL A 292 3.77 30.72 14.21
N GLN A 293 4.17 29.56 13.69
CA GLN A 293 3.67 28.26 14.13
C GLN A 293 4.74 27.51 14.90
N THR A 294 4.32 26.54 15.72
CA THR A 294 5.23 25.69 16.48
C THR A 294 4.96 24.22 16.18
N PHE A 295 6.01 23.42 16.17
CA PHE A 295 5.91 21.96 16.17
C PHE A 295 6.99 21.37 17.09
N THR A 296 6.80 20.12 17.53
CA THR A 296 7.78 19.42 18.34
C THR A 296 8.19 18.13 17.63
N THR A 297 9.49 17.97 17.43
CA THR A 297 10.07 16.74 16.85
C THR A 297 9.81 15.55 17.77
N SER A 298 9.66 14.36 17.16
CA SER A 298 9.41 13.12 17.89
C SER A 298 10.66 12.60 18.60
N GLU A 299 10.50 11.71 19.57
CA GLU A 299 11.61 10.94 20.15
C GLU A 299 12.21 9.97 19.13
N LYS A 300 13.49 9.62 19.31
CA LYS A 300 14.15 8.61 18.46
C LYS A 300 13.78 7.22 18.96
N VAL A 301 13.16 6.41 18.11
CA VAL A 301 12.81 5.02 18.40
C VAL A 301 13.82 4.09 17.72
N VAL A 302 14.40 3.18 18.49
CA VAL A 302 15.29 2.14 17.99
C VAL A 302 14.52 0.84 17.83
N VAL A 303 14.64 0.20 16.67
CA VAL A 303 14.05 -1.11 16.42
C VAL A 303 14.73 -2.16 17.31
N PRO A 304 13.98 -2.92 18.14
CA PRO A 304 14.58 -3.96 18.98
C PRO A 304 15.28 -5.03 18.15
N ASN A 305 16.46 -5.48 18.61
CA ASN A 305 17.28 -6.52 17.96
C ASN A 305 17.47 -6.30 16.45
N CYS A 306 17.65 -5.05 16.04
CA CYS A 306 17.84 -4.67 14.63
C CYS A 306 19.20 -5.10 14.06
N ASN A 307 20.13 -5.47 14.91
CA ASN A 307 21.42 -6.09 14.57
C ASN A 307 21.40 -7.61 14.62
N PHE A 308 20.25 -8.22 14.82
CA PHE A 308 20.01 -9.67 14.81
C PHE A 308 20.95 -10.52 15.68
N GLU A 309 21.53 -9.95 16.73
CA GLU A 309 22.45 -10.64 17.65
C GLU A 309 21.74 -11.56 18.64
N GLN A 310 20.44 -11.37 18.86
CA GLN A 310 19.71 -12.05 19.92
C GLN A 310 18.74 -13.09 19.34
N TRP A 311 19.07 -14.33 19.59
CA TRP A 311 18.27 -15.48 19.18
C TRP A 311 18.11 -16.45 20.35
N HIS A 312 17.01 -17.20 20.36
CA HIS A 312 16.86 -18.35 21.22
C HIS A 312 16.19 -19.52 20.49
N MET A 313 16.41 -20.73 20.99
CA MET A 313 15.76 -21.92 20.48
C MET A 313 14.81 -22.48 21.54
N ARG A 314 13.57 -22.73 21.14
CA ARG A 314 12.60 -23.48 21.95
C ARG A 314 12.20 -24.74 21.21
N SER A 315 12.48 -25.92 21.82
CA SER A 315 12.37 -27.21 21.14
C SER A 315 13.28 -27.26 19.90
N SER A 316 12.76 -27.23 18.69
CA SER A 316 13.52 -27.24 17.43
C SER A 316 13.32 -25.97 16.62
N THR A 317 12.69 -24.92 17.19
CA THR A 317 12.31 -23.69 16.50
C THR A 317 13.18 -22.54 16.96
N TRP A 318 13.86 -21.88 16.02
CA TRP A 318 14.60 -20.65 16.26
C TRP A 318 13.70 -19.42 16.27
N TYR A 319 13.94 -18.50 17.19
CA TYR A 319 13.23 -17.24 17.33
C TYR A 319 14.20 -16.06 17.31
N PRO A 320 13.95 -15.00 16.52
CA PRO A 320 14.85 -13.84 16.37
C PRO A 320 14.65 -12.78 17.47
N TYR A 321 14.64 -13.23 18.73
CA TYR A 321 14.58 -12.39 19.93
C TYR A 321 15.10 -13.19 21.15
N PRO A 322 15.51 -12.51 22.26
CA PRO A 322 16.07 -13.21 23.41
C PRO A 322 15.03 -14.05 24.16
N GLU A 323 15.48 -15.12 24.80
CA GLU A 323 14.61 -15.96 25.63
C GLU A 323 13.94 -15.12 26.75
N GLY A 324 12.61 -15.24 26.90
CA GLY A 324 11.81 -14.45 27.81
C GLY A 324 11.60 -13.00 27.40
N GLY A 325 12.15 -12.57 26.26
CA GLY A 325 11.95 -11.24 25.70
C GLY A 325 10.57 -11.06 25.04
N VAL A 326 10.21 -9.79 24.81
CA VAL A 326 9.01 -9.45 24.05
C VAL A 326 9.31 -9.64 22.55
N PRO A 327 8.54 -10.46 21.83
CA PRO A 327 8.73 -10.65 20.41
C PRO A 327 8.48 -9.34 19.64
N PHE A 328 9.50 -8.80 18.99
CA PHE A 328 9.34 -7.71 18.02
C PHE A 328 9.33 -8.29 16.60
N TRP A 329 10.27 -9.21 16.34
CA TRP A 329 10.42 -9.92 15.09
C TRP A 329 9.74 -11.29 15.15
N GLY A 330 9.05 -11.66 14.08
CA GLY A 330 8.54 -13.00 13.79
C GLY A 330 9.23 -13.59 12.57
N SER A 331 8.98 -14.86 12.33
CA SER A 331 9.47 -15.58 11.15
C SER A 331 8.54 -16.72 10.77
N GLY A 332 8.77 -17.34 9.61
CA GLY A 332 8.06 -18.55 9.17
C GLY A 332 8.39 -19.81 9.96
N ASN A 333 9.33 -19.76 10.92
CA ASN A 333 9.81 -20.93 11.65
C ASN A 333 8.74 -21.69 12.41
N ASP A 334 7.76 -21.01 13.02
CA ASP A 334 6.66 -21.67 13.74
C ASP A 334 5.83 -22.60 12.83
N GLY A 335 5.71 -22.23 11.55
CA GLY A 335 5.05 -23.07 10.54
C GLY A 335 5.96 -24.17 9.97
N SER A 336 7.19 -23.81 9.58
CA SER A 336 8.11 -24.72 8.88
C SER A 336 8.78 -25.72 9.79
N SER A 337 9.00 -25.39 11.08
CA SER A 337 9.60 -26.30 12.07
C SER A 337 8.75 -27.55 12.37
N ILE A 338 7.44 -27.51 12.08
CA ILE A 338 6.57 -28.69 12.10
C ILE A 338 7.09 -29.77 11.13
N ALA A 339 7.71 -29.34 10.03
CA ALA A 339 8.37 -30.21 9.06
C ALA A 339 9.87 -30.42 9.36
N GLY A 340 10.36 -29.97 10.51
CA GLY A 340 11.78 -30.05 10.89
C GLY A 340 12.70 -29.05 10.20
N VAL A 341 12.15 -27.98 9.60
CA VAL A 341 12.91 -26.95 8.87
C VAL A 341 12.75 -25.60 9.55
N ASN A 342 13.86 -24.89 9.81
CA ASN A 342 13.84 -23.47 10.14
C ASN A 342 14.25 -22.69 8.89
N VAL A 343 13.45 -21.72 8.52
CA VAL A 343 13.69 -20.86 7.34
C VAL A 343 14.38 -19.53 7.73
N SER A 344 14.61 -19.33 9.01
CA SER A 344 15.29 -18.15 9.57
C SER A 344 16.19 -18.61 10.72
N LEU A 345 17.48 -18.35 10.59
CA LEU A 345 18.52 -18.92 11.45
C LEU A 345 19.52 -17.84 11.88
N PRO A 346 20.11 -17.92 13.09
CA PRO A 346 21.33 -17.19 13.38
C PRO A 346 22.50 -17.75 12.55
N CYS A 347 23.33 -16.88 11.99
CA CYS A 347 24.52 -17.23 11.23
C CYS A 347 25.75 -16.56 11.86
N GLU A 348 26.72 -17.39 12.33
CA GLU A 348 27.97 -16.95 12.92
C GLU A 348 29.13 -16.94 11.91
N ASP A 349 28.98 -17.66 10.80
CA ASP A 349 30.04 -17.92 9.82
C ASP A 349 30.09 -16.90 8.68
N ASP A 350 29.01 -16.16 8.43
CA ASP A 350 28.93 -15.18 7.34
C ASP A 350 28.43 -13.83 7.90
N LEU A 351 29.37 -12.97 8.19
CA LEU A 351 29.14 -11.65 8.82
C LEU A 351 29.54 -10.53 7.87
N ARG A 352 28.84 -9.41 7.93
CA ARG A 352 29.18 -8.24 7.12
C ARG A 352 30.57 -7.66 7.48
N PRO A 353 31.30 -7.10 6.51
CA PRO A 353 32.60 -6.47 6.78
C PRO A 353 32.51 -5.33 7.81
N GLY A 354 33.46 -5.29 8.72
CA GLY A 354 33.58 -4.21 9.71
C GLY A 354 32.56 -4.23 10.83
N THR A 355 31.72 -5.29 10.95
CA THR A 355 30.85 -5.46 12.12
C THR A 355 31.67 -5.83 13.37
N ASN A 356 31.16 -5.43 14.54
CA ASN A 356 31.58 -5.98 15.83
C ASN A 356 30.60 -7.07 16.31
N GLY A 357 29.53 -7.31 15.53
CA GLY A 357 28.54 -8.34 15.76
C GLY A 357 29.13 -9.73 15.57
N LYS A 358 28.43 -10.74 16.06
CA LYS A 358 28.82 -12.16 15.98
C LYS A 358 27.80 -12.99 15.24
N VAL A 359 26.64 -12.44 14.97
CA VAL A 359 25.52 -13.16 14.34
C VAL A 359 24.85 -12.25 13.32
N SER A 360 24.59 -12.78 12.15
CA SER A 360 23.66 -12.22 11.17
C SER A 360 22.39 -13.07 11.08
N ALA A 361 21.30 -12.53 10.52
CA ALA A 361 20.11 -13.32 10.22
C ALA A 361 20.26 -13.99 8.85
N HIS A 362 20.17 -15.32 8.80
CA HIS A 362 20.18 -16.11 7.56
C HIS A 362 18.77 -16.62 7.24
N LEU A 363 18.21 -16.14 6.13
CA LEU A 363 16.87 -16.43 5.64
C LEU A 363 16.97 -17.41 4.48
N VAL A 364 16.55 -18.67 4.71
CA VAL A 364 16.73 -19.78 3.78
C VAL A 364 15.37 -20.26 3.29
N SER A 365 15.06 -20.06 2.04
CA SER A 365 13.87 -20.66 1.44
C SER A 365 14.01 -22.19 1.37
N ALA A 366 12.95 -22.91 1.65
CA ALA A 366 12.99 -24.36 1.71
C ALA A 366 11.66 -25.00 1.30
N ASN A 367 11.74 -26.26 0.88
CA ASN A 367 10.57 -27.10 0.69
C ASN A 367 10.32 -27.93 1.97
N ALA A 368 9.29 -27.57 2.73
CA ALA A 368 8.83 -28.29 3.90
C ALA A 368 7.94 -29.48 3.49
N ASN A 369 8.10 -30.66 4.11
CA ASN A 369 7.29 -31.84 3.83
C ASN A 369 6.65 -32.34 5.12
N VAL A 370 5.32 -32.22 5.22
CA VAL A 370 4.54 -32.73 6.34
C VAL A 370 3.61 -33.82 5.82
N VAL A 371 3.86 -35.07 6.25
CA VAL A 371 3.01 -36.24 5.92
C VAL A 371 2.74 -36.36 4.41
N GLY A 372 3.77 -36.13 3.58
CA GLY A 372 3.66 -36.25 2.12
C GLY A 372 3.12 -34.99 1.41
N ILE A 373 2.74 -33.96 2.13
CA ILE A 373 2.38 -32.66 1.54
C ILE A 373 3.65 -31.80 1.49
N LYS A 374 4.13 -31.55 0.27
CA LYS A 374 5.26 -30.65 0.03
C LYS A 374 4.74 -29.22 -0.10
N LYS A 375 5.27 -28.32 0.72
CA LYS A 375 4.95 -26.88 0.68
C LYS A 375 6.24 -26.07 0.66
N PHE A 376 6.26 -25.04 -0.14
CA PHE A 376 7.34 -24.07 -0.14
C PHE A 376 7.18 -23.14 1.08
N ALA A 377 8.29 -22.82 1.72
CA ALA A 377 8.39 -21.88 2.81
C ALA A 377 9.54 -20.92 2.51
N ALA A 378 9.23 -19.65 2.29
CA ALA A 378 10.22 -18.60 2.07
C ALA A 378 11.02 -18.32 3.35
N GLY A 379 12.33 -18.11 3.21
CA GLY A 379 13.17 -17.56 4.27
C GLY A 379 12.73 -16.13 4.55
N ASN A 380 12.27 -15.84 5.78
CA ASN A 380 11.75 -14.53 6.11
C ASN A 380 11.94 -14.14 7.57
N ILE A 381 12.04 -12.84 7.80
CA ILE A 381 11.92 -12.22 9.12
C ILE A 381 11.07 -10.95 8.96
N TYR A 382 10.15 -10.72 9.88
CA TYR A 382 9.21 -9.61 9.78
C TYR A 382 8.81 -9.09 11.17
N THR A 383 8.35 -7.85 11.23
CA THR A 383 7.74 -7.31 12.45
C THR A 383 6.32 -7.84 12.58
N GLY A 384 6.08 -8.60 13.64
CA GLY A 384 4.83 -9.32 13.82
C GLY A 384 5.01 -10.65 14.52
N TYR A 385 4.09 -11.58 14.31
CA TYR A 385 4.19 -12.94 14.81
C TYR A 385 3.41 -13.92 13.92
N TYR A 386 3.81 -15.18 13.99
CA TYR A 386 3.07 -16.28 13.38
C TYR A 386 1.90 -16.64 14.28
N ALA A 387 0.66 -16.41 13.80
CA ALA A 387 -0.53 -16.54 14.64
C ALA A 387 -1.01 -18.00 14.75
N GLN A 388 -1.05 -18.73 13.64
CA GLN A 388 -1.58 -20.10 13.64
C GLN A 388 -1.23 -20.87 12.35
N THR A 389 -1.11 -22.20 12.48
CA THR A 389 -1.12 -23.14 11.33
C THR A 389 -2.51 -23.70 11.12
N ILE A 390 -3.04 -23.66 9.89
CA ILE A 390 -4.32 -24.26 9.50
C ILE A 390 -4.08 -25.23 8.36
N GLY A 391 -4.04 -26.53 8.65
CA GLY A 391 -3.63 -27.53 7.69
C GLY A 391 -2.18 -27.33 7.25
N ALA A 392 -1.95 -27.02 5.99
CA ALA A 392 -0.64 -26.70 5.43
C ALA A 392 -0.48 -25.19 5.13
N ASN A 393 -1.32 -24.34 5.71
CA ASN A 393 -1.33 -22.90 5.52
C ASN A 393 -1.03 -22.18 6.83
N GLY A 394 -0.53 -20.95 6.74
CA GLY A 394 -0.21 -20.09 7.87
C GLY A 394 -1.11 -18.88 7.98
N LEU A 395 -1.39 -18.47 9.19
CA LEU A 395 -1.85 -17.14 9.54
C LEU A 395 -0.67 -16.37 10.14
N VAL A 396 -0.40 -15.21 9.60
CA VAL A 396 0.69 -14.33 10.05
C VAL A 396 0.09 -12.95 10.32
N ASP A 397 0.37 -12.40 11.49
CA ASP A 397 -0.07 -11.06 11.84
C ASP A 397 1.13 -10.10 11.79
N PHE A 398 1.11 -9.19 10.82
CA PHE A 398 2.13 -8.18 10.59
C PHE A 398 1.87 -6.90 11.37
N GLY A 399 2.95 -6.23 11.70
CA GLY A 399 2.98 -4.92 12.34
C GLY A 399 3.46 -4.95 13.78
N ARG A 400 3.98 -3.81 14.22
CA ARG A 400 4.29 -3.48 15.62
C ARG A 400 3.92 -2.02 15.88
N PRO A 401 3.48 -1.66 17.11
CA PRO A 401 3.17 -0.28 17.44
C PRO A 401 4.36 0.65 17.16
N PHE A 402 4.10 1.70 16.40
CA PHE A 402 5.13 2.63 15.98
C PHE A 402 4.49 3.95 15.50
N THR A 403 4.87 5.08 16.08
CA THR A 403 4.18 6.37 15.88
C THR A 403 5.07 7.48 15.31
N VAL A 404 6.34 7.18 14.99
CA VAL A 404 7.27 8.17 14.46
C VAL A 404 7.47 7.99 12.96
N ARG A 405 8.04 9.00 12.30
CA ARG A 405 8.30 8.99 10.85
C ARG A 405 9.81 8.94 10.60
N PRO A 406 10.41 7.78 10.26
CA PRO A 406 11.76 7.72 9.73
C PRO A 406 11.80 8.27 8.30
N ALA A 407 12.92 8.90 7.93
CA ALA A 407 13.13 9.43 6.59
C ALA A 407 13.51 8.33 5.58
N ALA A 408 14.29 7.36 6.07
CA ALA A 408 14.75 6.21 5.28
C ALA A 408 14.99 5.01 6.20
N PHE A 409 15.29 3.87 5.62
CA PHE A 409 15.94 2.77 6.33
C PHE A 409 17.21 2.36 5.61
N ARG A 410 18.14 1.78 6.35
CA ARG A 410 19.29 1.12 5.76
C ARG A 410 19.50 -0.27 6.36
N VAL A 411 20.10 -1.16 5.58
CA VAL A 411 20.27 -2.56 5.95
C VAL A 411 21.41 -3.17 5.16
N TRP A 412 22.23 -3.96 5.81
CA TRP A 412 23.19 -4.80 5.13
C TRP A 412 22.54 -6.06 4.63
N VAL A 413 22.72 -6.35 3.35
CA VAL A 413 22.15 -7.54 2.70
C VAL A 413 23.21 -8.23 1.84
N LYS A 414 23.19 -9.56 1.87
CA LYS A 414 23.77 -10.44 0.89
C LYS A 414 22.65 -11.36 0.39
N TYR A 415 22.54 -11.56 -0.90
CA TYR A 415 21.41 -12.31 -1.48
C TYR A 415 21.86 -13.27 -2.56
N ARG A 416 21.43 -14.52 -2.46
CA ARG A 416 21.54 -15.53 -3.50
C ARG A 416 20.18 -15.72 -4.15
N CYS A 417 20.08 -15.39 -5.43
CA CYS A 417 18.89 -15.56 -6.23
C CYS A 417 18.86 -16.99 -6.82
N GLY A 418 17.90 -17.79 -6.42
CA GLY A 418 17.63 -19.08 -7.04
C GLY A 418 16.73 -18.97 -8.26
N THR A 419 16.47 -20.11 -8.89
CA THR A 419 15.48 -20.24 -9.96
C THR A 419 14.20 -20.83 -9.37
N VAL A 420 13.04 -20.21 -9.64
CA VAL A 420 11.74 -20.67 -9.15
C VAL A 420 11.56 -22.16 -9.49
N ASN A 421 11.55 -22.99 -8.48
CA ASN A 421 11.40 -24.44 -8.57
C ASN A 421 10.22 -24.96 -7.75
N SER A 422 9.50 -24.07 -7.12
CA SER A 422 8.28 -24.36 -6.38
C SER A 422 7.18 -23.37 -6.77
N ALA A 423 6.07 -23.90 -7.29
CA ALA A 423 4.84 -23.16 -7.53
C ALA A 423 3.65 -24.12 -7.44
N PRO A 424 2.57 -23.78 -6.72
CA PRO A 424 1.38 -24.62 -6.66
C PRO A 424 0.64 -24.60 -8.01
N ALA A 425 -0.15 -25.65 -8.29
CA ALA A 425 -0.99 -25.70 -9.50
C ALA A 425 -2.01 -24.54 -9.60
N THR A 426 -2.33 -23.93 -8.46
CA THR A 426 -3.22 -22.78 -8.35
C THR A 426 -2.45 -21.45 -8.29
N ASN A 427 -1.21 -21.42 -8.82
CA ASN A 427 -0.38 -20.23 -8.80
C ASN A 427 -1.09 -19.03 -9.45
N ARG A 428 -1.12 -17.92 -8.74
CA ARG A 428 -1.70 -16.63 -9.18
C ARG A 428 -0.73 -15.46 -8.96
N SER A 429 0.54 -15.77 -8.69
CA SER A 429 1.55 -14.75 -8.45
C SER A 429 2.01 -14.03 -9.72
N GLY A 430 1.73 -14.59 -10.90
CA GLY A 430 2.26 -14.12 -12.18
C GLY A 430 3.70 -14.57 -12.47
N LYS A 431 4.33 -15.35 -11.56
CA LYS A 431 5.70 -15.86 -11.70
C LYS A 431 5.67 -17.36 -12.00
N GLU A 432 6.43 -17.81 -12.99
CA GLU A 432 6.40 -19.20 -13.46
C GLU A 432 7.64 -20.00 -13.02
N LEU A 433 7.54 -21.33 -13.09
CA LEU A 433 8.68 -22.21 -12.87
C LEU A 433 9.79 -21.95 -13.90
N GLY A 434 11.04 -21.87 -13.45
CA GLY A 434 12.20 -21.62 -14.30
C GLY A 434 12.59 -20.14 -14.44
N GLU A 435 11.77 -19.21 -13.93
CA GLU A 435 12.14 -17.78 -13.85
C GLU A 435 13.05 -17.51 -12.64
N PRO A 436 13.87 -16.45 -12.66
CA PRO A 436 14.60 -16.04 -11.47
C PRO A 436 13.66 -15.73 -10.31
N ASP A 437 13.99 -16.16 -9.10
CA ASP A 437 13.27 -15.77 -7.89
C ASP A 437 13.56 -14.31 -7.53
N GLU A 438 12.87 -13.77 -6.54
CA GLU A 438 13.03 -12.38 -6.11
C GLU A 438 13.03 -12.29 -4.59
N GLY A 439 14.07 -11.66 -4.05
CA GLY A 439 14.11 -11.26 -2.64
C GLY A 439 13.63 -9.83 -2.46
N ILE A 440 13.17 -9.47 -1.26
CA ILE A 440 12.76 -8.10 -0.97
C ILE A 440 13.04 -7.74 0.49
N VAL A 441 13.41 -6.47 0.69
CA VAL A 441 13.36 -5.81 1.99
C VAL A 441 12.47 -4.59 1.86
N TYR A 442 11.48 -4.44 2.74
CA TYR A 442 10.62 -3.27 2.73
C TYR A 442 10.23 -2.81 4.12
N VAL A 443 9.88 -1.52 4.20
CA VAL A 443 9.26 -0.87 5.35
C VAL A 443 7.94 -0.27 4.92
N ALA A 444 6.89 -0.55 5.66
CA ALA A 444 5.61 0.13 5.53
C ALA A 444 5.22 0.74 6.89
N LEU A 445 4.81 1.99 6.86
CA LEU A 445 4.20 2.69 7.98
C LEU A 445 2.72 2.86 7.69
N GLY A 446 1.87 2.60 8.65
CA GLY A 446 0.44 2.68 8.39
C GLY A 446 -0.40 2.94 9.62
N ASP A 447 -1.68 3.19 9.33
CA ASP A 447 -2.75 3.30 10.30
C ASP A 447 -3.76 2.20 9.95
N TRP A 448 -3.55 1.03 10.55
CA TRP A 448 -4.34 -0.16 10.28
C TRP A 448 -5.24 -0.51 11.46
N ASP A 449 -6.54 -0.61 11.21
CA ASP A 449 -7.54 -1.07 12.17
C ASP A 449 -7.61 -2.62 12.13
N PRO A 450 -7.31 -3.33 13.22
CA PRO A 450 -7.36 -4.78 13.24
C PRO A 450 -8.76 -5.36 12.95
N SER A 451 -9.83 -4.59 13.16
CA SER A 451 -11.19 -5.02 12.80
C SER A 451 -11.41 -5.09 11.29
N ILE A 452 -10.62 -4.34 10.51
CA ILE A 452 -10.66 -4.31 9.04
C ILE A 452 -9.63 -5.28 8.46
N PHE A 453 -8.42 -5.29 9.02
CA PHE A 453 -7.29 -6.05 8.50
C PHE A 453 -7.10 -7.41 9.18
N GLY A 454 -7.95 -7.79 10.14
CA GLY A 454 -8.08 -9.14 10.68
C GLY A 454 -7.04 -9.58 11.69
N GLY A 455 -6.04 -8.77 11.99
CA GLY A 455 -4.97 -9.07 12.95
C GLY A 455 -5.35 -8.78 14.40
N SER A 456 -4.36 -8.40 15.20
CA SER A 456 -4.51 -8.01 16.61
C SER A 456 -4.17 -6.54 16.80
N GLU A 457 -4.47 -5.97 17.99
CA GLU A 457 -4.11 -4.59 18.35
C GLU A 457 -2.61 -4.29 18.20
N THR A 458 -1.74 -5.27 18.41
CA THR A 458 -0.28 -5.10 18.30
C THR A 458 0.28 -5.47 16.93
N SER A 459 -0.49 -6.19 16.12
CA SER A 459 -0.11 -6.65 14.77
C SER A 459 -1.37 -6.71 13.91
N PRO A 460 -1.81 -5.55 13.39
CA PRO A 460 -3.17 -5.40 12.87
C PRO A 460 -3.41 -6.04 11.50
N VAL A 461 -2.34 -6.33 10.73
CA VAL A 461 -2.49 -6.80 9.34
C VAL A 461 -2.31 -8.30 9.27
N ARG A 462 -3.40 -9.04 9.10
CA ARG A 462 -3.40 -10.50 8.94
C ARG A 462 -3.17 -10.91 7.51
N ILE A 463 -2.21 -11.79 7.32
CA ILE A 463 -1.97 -12.51 6.08
C ILE A 463 -2.46 -13.95 6.29
N ASP A 464 -3.45 -14.36 5.53
CA ASP A 464 -3.95 -15.74 5.47
C ASP A 464 -3.54 -16.36 4.14
N THR A 465 -2.63 -17.33 4.15
CA THR A 465 -2.13 -17.94 2.91
C THR A 465 -3.18 -18.75 2.13
N ARG A 466 -4.42 -18.83 2.63
CA ARG A 466 -5.58 -19.39 1.92
C ARG A 466 -6.35 -18.33 1.14
N ASP A 467 -6.15 -17.05 1.49
CA ASP A 467 -6.91 -15.91 0.96
C ASP A 467 -5.98 -14.82 0.43
N ILE A 468 -5.83 -14.78 -0.90
CA ILE A 468 -4.96 -13.84 -1.61
C ILE A 468 -5.35 -12.37 -1.33
N SER A 469 -6.62 -12.10 -1.02
CA SER A 469 -7.07 -10.73 -0.71
C SER A 469 -6.41 -10.15 0.54
N THR A 470 -5.94 -11.01 1.43
CA THR A 470 -5.24 -10.60 2.66
C THR A 470 -3.76 -10.27 2.43
N PHE A 471 -3.16 -10.73 1.31
CA PHE A 471 -1.73 -10.57 1.07
C PHE A 471 -1.32 -9.10 1.05
N PHE A 472 -0.16 -8.83 1.62
CA PHE A 472 0.35 -7.47 1.68
C PHE A 472 0.56 -6.89 0.27
N SER A 473 0.17 -5.63 0.09
CA SER A 473 0.44 -4.85 -1.11
C SER A 473 0.66 -3.40 -0.73
N PRO A 474 1.68 -2.73 -1.30
CA PRO A 474 1.93 -1.32 -1.04
C PRO A 474 0.81 -0.38 -1.54
N GLN A 475 -0.14 -0.88 -2.33
CA GLN A 475 -1.30 -0.14 -2.82
C GLN A 475 -2.54 -0.27 -1.92
N LYS A 476 -2.49 -1.12 -0.88
CA LYS A 476 -3.62 -1.27 0.04
C LYS A 476 -3.84 -0.04 0.91
N ASP A 477 -5.09 0.12 1.35
CA ASP A 477 -5.48 1.16 2.29
C ASP A 477 -4.68 1.08 3.61
N GLY A 478 -4.63 2.21 4.31
CA GLY A 478 -3.95 2.30 5.59
C GLY A 478 -2.46 2.62 5.51
N ILE A 479 -1.81 2.52 4.34
CA ILE A 479 -0.39 2.83 4.18
C ILE A 479 -0.19 4.35 4.17
N ILE A 480 0.69 4.81 5.04
CA ILE A 480 1.09 6.22 5.23
C ILE A 480 2.44 6.48 4.58
N GLY A 481 3.41 5.57 4.80
CA GLY A 481 4.74 5.65 4.22
C GLY A 481 5.23 4.28 3.76
N TYR A 482 6.02 4.24 2.69
CA TYR A 482 6.54 3.00 2.10
C TYR A 482 7.91 3.18 1.47
N GLY A 483 8.79 2.19 1.64
CA GLY A 483 10.06 2.09 0.94
C GLY A 483 10.44 0.62 0.77
N GLU A 484 10.97 0.25 -0.39
CA GLU A 484 11.38 -1.12 -0.70
C GLU A 484 12.69 -1.18 -1.47
N ASN A 485 13.42 -2.29 -1.30
CA ASN A 485 14.49 -2.72 -2.20
C ASN A 485 14.20 -4.14 -2.68
N LEU A 486 14.01 -4.28 -3.99
CA LEU A 486 13.73 -5.54 -4.67
C LEU A 486 15.03 -6.12 -5.25
N PHE A 487 15.31 -7.39 -4.96
CA PHE A 487 16.45 -8.13 -5.46
C PHE A 487 15.99 -9.11 -6.54
N THR A 488 16.29 -8.82 -7.80
CA THR A 488 15.94 -9.65 -8.97
C THR A 488 17.12 -10.49 -9.47
N SER A 489 18.28 -10.37 -8.83
CA SER A 489 19.52 -11.11 -9.11
C SER A 489 20.35 -11.21 -7.84
N SER A 490 21.32 -12.11 -7.82
CA SER A 490 22.22 -12.26 -6.69
C SER A 490 23.04 -11.01 -6.40
N CYS A 491 23.24 -10.75 -5.11
CA CYS A 491 24.20 -9.81 -4.55
C CYS A 491 25.14 -10.63 -3.66
N ASP A 492 26.23 -11.13 -4.25
CA ASP A 492 27.07 -12.15 -3.61
C ASP A 492 27.94 -11.59 -2.47
N ASP A 493 28.18 -10.28 -2.46
CA ASP A 493 28.89 -9.57 -1.41
C ASP A 493 27.92 -8.84 -0.49
N TRP A 494 28.25 -8.73 0.80
CA TRP A 494 27.56 -7.88 1.74
C TRP A 494 27.53 -6.42 1.24
N THR A 495 26.33 -5.92 0.99
CA THR A 495 26.09 -4.58 0.48
C THR A 495 25.16 -3.82 1.40
N LEU A 496 25.51 -2.57 1.69
CA LEU A 496 24.63 -1.65 2.43
C LEU A 496 23.65 -1.00 1.46
N PHE A 497 22.37 -1.20 1.70
CA PHE A 497 21.30 -0.53 0.99
C PHE A 497 20.67 0.53 1.88
N GLU A 498 20.47 1.71 1.32
CA GLU A 498 19.72 2.80 1.94
C GLU A 498 18.53 3.13 1.07
N VAL A 499 17.35 3.14 1.65
CA VAL A 499 16.08 3.24 0.95
C VAL A 499 15.23 4.34 1.57
N PRO A 500 14.86 5.38 0.83
CA PRO A 500 13.98 6.42 1.32
C PRO A 500 12.57 5.87 1.57
N ILE A 501 11.88 6.44 2.55
CA ILE A 501 10.47 6.16 2.82
C ILE A 501 9.64 7.30 2.24
N GLU A 502 8.82 6.96 1.24
CA GLU A 502 7.91 7.90 0.59
C GLU A 502 6.61 7.99 1.37
N TYR A 503 6.29 9.18 1.87
CA TYR A 503 5.06 9.45 2.60
C TYR A 503 3.93 9.85 1.66
N ARG A 504 2.77 9.22 1.82
CA ARG A 504 1.55 9.44 1.01
C ARG A 504 0.46 10.18 1.78
N SER A 505 0.66 10.41 3.06
CA SER A 505 -0.33 11.03 3.96
C SER A 505 0.36 11.73 5.12
N ALA A 506 -0.19 12.88 5.53
CA ALA A 506 0.20 13.60 6.74
C ALA A 506 -0.28 12.93 8.05
N ARG A 507 -1.15 11.89 7.99
CA ARG A 507 -1.59 11.15 9.17
C ARG A 507 -0.42 10.53 9.91
N LYS A 508 -0.47 10.48 11.25
CA LYS A 508 0.52 9.76 12.04
C LYS A 508 0.37 8.26 11.85
N PRO A 509 1.48 7.52 11.65
CA PRO A 509 1.41 6.07 11.68
C PRO A 509 1.08 5.57 13.10
N THR A 510 0.42 4.44 13.17
CA THR A 510 0.17 3.70 14.42
C THR A 510 1.03 2.45 14.51
N HIS A 511 1.47 1.93 13.36
CA HIS A 511 2.26 0.70 13.26
C HIS A 511 3.32 0.76 12.17
N ILE A 512 4.36 -0.09 12.34
CA ILE A 512 5.39 -0.35 11.34
C ILE A 512 5.38 -1.82 10.95
N ILE A 513 5.50 -2.08 9.65
CA ILE A 513 5.78 -3.39 9.08
C ILE A 513 7.16 -3.33 8.43
N ILE A 514 8.06 -4.21 8.87
CA ILE A 514 9.38 -4.42 8.26
C ILE A 514 9.40 -5.88 7.83
N VAL A 515 9.78 -6.15 6.60
CA VAL A 515 9.91 -7.51 6.09
C VAL A 515 11.23 -7.64 5.33
N CYS A 516 11.97 -8.71 5.65
CA CYS A 516 13.08 -9.18 4.85
C CYS A 516 12.75 -10.61 4.43
N THR A 517 12.80 -10.93 3.14
CA THR A 517 12.52 -12.27 2.66
C THR A 517 13.35 -12.65 1.44
N SER A 518 13.85 -13.88 1.43
CA SER A 518 14.61 -14.44 0.30
C SER A 518 13.76 -14.82 -0.90
N SER A 519 12.42 -14.93 -0.72
CA SER A 519 11.46 -15.19 -1.80
C SER A 519 10.19 -14.36 -1.59
N ARG A 520 10.06 -13.29 -2.37
CA ARG A 520 8.98 -12.28 -2.24
C ARG A 520 7.57 -12.87 -2.36
N LEU A 521 7.42 -13.91 -3.15
CA LEU A 521 6.13 -14.54 -3.42
C LEU A 521 5.86 -15.75 -2.51
N GLY A 522 6.50 -15.79 -1.33
CA GLY A 522 6.34 -16.87 -0.34
C GLY A 522 4.90 -17.09 0.10
N ASP A 523 4.09 -16.04 0.22
CA ASP A 523 2.67 -16.13 0.57
C ASP A 523 1.86 -16.89 -0.49
N TYR A 524 2.29 -16.86 -1.75
CA TYR A 524 1.74 -17.65 -2.85
C TYR A 524 2.32 -19.08 -2.91
N PHE A 525 3.25 -19.46 -2.01
CA PHE A 525 4.05 -20.67 -2.07
C PHE A 525 4.88 -20.80 -3.36
N VAL A 526 5.30 -19.66 -3.91
CA VAL A 526 6.11 -19.55 -5.13
C VAL A 526 7.49 -19.04 -4.77
N GLY A 527 8.53 -19.70 -5.27
CA GLY A 527 9.92 -19.32 -5.07
C GLY A 527 10.90 -20.45 -5.34
N SER A 528 12.12 -20.28 -4.87
CA SER A 528 13.21 -21.25 -5.01
C SER A 528 13.76 -21.68 -3.66
N ASP A 529 13.89 -23.00 -3.43
CA ASP A 529 14.58 -23.55 -2.26
C ASP A 529 16.12 -23.38 -2.33
N GLU A 530 16.62 -22.72 -3.38
CA GLU A 530 18.01 -22.27 -3.51
C GLU A 530 18.17 -20.77 -3.19
N SER A 531 17.07 -20.05 -2.95
CA SER A 531 17.13 -18.62 -2.59
C SER A 531 17.46 -18.44 -1.12
N GLU A 532 18.47 -17.63 -0.84
CA GLU A 532 18.94 -17.31 0.50
C GLU A 532 19.23 -15.82 0.63
N MET A 533 18.95 -15.26 1.80
CA MET A 533 19.26 -13.87 2.11
C MET A 533 19.91 -13.80 3.50
N TRP A 534 21.02 -13.10 3.59
CA TRP A 534 21.61 -12.70 4.86
C TRP A 534 21.29 -11.23 5.11
N VAL A 535 20.90 -10.92 6.34
CA VAL A 535 20.51 -9.56 6.74
C VAL A 535 21.21 -9.22 8.04
N ASP A 536 21.74 -8.00 8.14
CA ASP A 536 22.36 -7.51 9.34
C ASP A 536 22.19 -6.00 9.49
N ASP A 537 22.31 -5.50 10.73
CA ASP A 537 22.30 -4.09 11.08
C ASP A 537 21.22 -3.27 10.35
N PHE A 538 19.95 -3.66 10.55
CA PHE A 538 18.82 -2.88 10.07
C PHE A 538 18.68 -1.61 10.90
N GLU A 539 18.61 -0.45 10.28
CA GLU A 539 18.50 0.84 10.97
C GLU A 539 17.44 1.72 10.32
N LEU A 540 16.62 2.36 11.13
CA LEU A 540 15.76 3.46 10.69
C LEU A 540 16.53 4.77 10.77
N LEU A 541 16.61 5.48 9.66
CA LEU A 541 17.25 6.79 9.55
C LEU A 541 16.19 7.87 9.76
N TYR A 542 16.51 8.81 10.63
CA TYR A 542 15.59 9.88 11.00
C TYR A 542 16.00 11.25 10.47
N ASP A 543 17.18 11.32 9.85
CA ASP A 543 17.69 12.51 9.17
C ASP A 543 17.95 12.20 7.69
N LEU A 544 18.04 13.23 6.89
CA LEU A 544 18.41 13.17 5.47
C LEU A 544 19.74 13.88 5.31
N ASP A 545 20.73 13.21 4.74
CA ASP A 545 22.05 13.77 4.41
C ASP A 545 22.00 14.74 3.20
#